data_ebd8d703db23689a55e39e973b1d69b4
#
_entry.id   ebd8d703db23689a55e39e973b1d69b4
#
_cell.length_a   1.000
_cell.length_b   1.000
_cell.length_c   1.000
_cell.angle_alpha   90.00
_cell.angle_beta   90.00
_cell.angle_gamma   90.00
#
_symmetry.space_group_name_H-M   'P 1'
#
loop_
_entity.id
_entity.type
_entity.pdbx_description
1 polymer ?
#
loop_
_entity_poly.entity_id
_entity_poly.type
_entity_poly.pdbx_seq_one_letter_code
_entity_poly.pdbx_strand_id
1 'polypeptide(L)'
;MKPGAGFYIWHADSEGYNFRGACLDAGLRVRQCLIWVKNAAVLGRQDYHWKHEPCLYGESEAEEEIGDETQPCLYGWHEGAKHYFFRNRKQTTILEFPKPTKSKEHPTMKPVRLFDYQMQCSTRPGDNVLDLFAGSGTAIIAAEQNGRHAYCMEFDPQYVDVIIDRWEQFTGEKAVRLDG
;
A
#
# COMPACT_ATOMS: atom_id res chain seq x y z
N MET A 1 -10.69 1.35 13.45
CA MET A 1 -11.29 0.80 12.20
C MET A 1 -12.66 0.23 12.50
N LYS A 2 -13.59 0.26 11.53
CA LYS A 2 -14.89 -0.45 11.68
C LYS A 2 -14.66 -1.96 11.68
N PRO A 3 -15.44 -2.76 12.45
CA PRO A 3 -15.37 -4.21 12.37
C PRO A 3 -15.54 -4.69 10.91
N GLY A 4 -14.67 -5.60 10.46
CA GLY A 4 -14.68 -6.12 9.09
C GLY A 4 -13.98 -5.24 8.04
N ALA A 5 -13.48 -4.06 8.39
CA ALA A 5 -12.68 -3.27 7.47
C ALA A 5 -11.35 -3.99 7.18
N GLY A 6 -11.00 -4.11 5.91
CA GLY A 6 -9.71 -4.63 5.47
C GLY A 6 -8.61 -3.59 5.62
N PHE A 7 -7.39 -4.03 5.82
CA PHE A 7 -6.21 -3.17 5.82
C PHE A 7 -5.10 -3.77 4.95
N TYR A 8 -4.26 -2.88 4.40
CA TYR A 8 -3.07 -3.20 3.63
C TYR A 8 -1.92 -2.35 4.16
N ILE A 9 -0.86 -2.99 4.64
CA ILE A 9 0.31 -2.30 5.19
C ILE A 9 1.53 -2.69 4.37
N TRP A 10 2.05 -1.72 3.61
CA TRP A 10 3.29 -1.85 2.87
C TRP A 10 4.46 -1.53 3.77
N HIS A 11 5.48 -2.37 3.77
CA HIS A 11 6.67 -2.17 4.59
C HIS A 11 7.91 -2.75 3.88
N ALA A 12 9.10 -2.33 4.30
CA ALA A 12 10.33 -2.99 3.92
C ALA A 12 10.37 -4.39 4.57
N ASP A 13 10.95 -5.39 3.91
CA ASP A 13 11.01 -6.75 4.45
C ASP A 13 11.78 -6.80 5.79
N SER A 14 12.87 -6.04 5.92
CA SER A 14 13.62 -5.86 7.17
C SER A 14 12.77 -5.42 8.36
N GLU A 15 11.65 -4.72 8.11
CA GLU A 15 10.74 -4.20 9.12
C GLU A 15 9.53 -5.11 9.39
N GLY A 16 9.45 -6.24 8.72
CA GLY A 16 8.29 -7.15 8.79
C GLY A 16 7.93 -7.59 10.20
N TYR A 17 8.92 -7.80 11.07
CA TYR A 17 8.72 -8.13 12.47
C TYR A 17 8.05 -6.97 13.24
N ASN A 18 8.55 -5.76 13.08
CA ASN A 18 8.05 -4.56 13.77
C ASN A 18 6.61 -4.24 13.33
N PHE A 19 6.33 -4.31 12.03
CA PHE A 19 4.97 -4.07 11.52
C PHE A 19 3.97 -5.13 11.95
N ARG A 20 4.37 -6.42 12.01
CA ARG A 20 3.50 -7.48 12.54
C ARG A 20 3.23 -7.31 14.02
N GLY A 21 4.25 -6.96 14.81
CA GLY A 21 4.11 -6.64 16.24
C GLY A 21 3.14 -5.50 16.46
N ALA A 22 3.32 -4.39 15.76
CA ALA A 22 2.42 -3.23 15.85
C ALA A 22 0.96 -3.56 15.48
N CYS A 23 0.73 -4.42 14.48
CA CYS A 23 -0.62 -4.90 14.16
C CYS A 23 -1.23 -5.68 15.33
N LEU A 24 -0.48 -6.58 15.94
CA LEU A 24 -0.95 -7.37 17.09
C LEU A 24 -1.26 -6.46 18.28
N ASP A 25 -0.39 -5.52 18.60
CA ASP A 25 -0.57 -4.57 19.70
C ASP A 25 -1.81 -3.67 19.48
N ALA A 26 -2.11 -3.36 18.22
CA ALA A 26 -3.32 -2.62 17.84
C ALA A 26 -4.59 -3.49 17.76
N GLY A 27 -4.53 -4.77 18.13
CA GLY A 27 -5.66 -5.71 18.03
C GLY A 27 -6.04 -6.06 16.58
N LEU A 28 -5.14 -5.85 15.63
CA LEU A 28 -5.33 -6.19 14.22
C LEU A 28 -4.76 -7.58 13.93
N ARG A 29 -5.50 -8.38 13.19
CA ARG A 29 -5.03 -9.71 12.79
C ARG A 29 -4.58 -9.71 11.34
N VAL A 30 -3.28 -9.87 11.12
CA VAL A 30 -2.72 -10.15 9.80
C VAL A 30 -3.18 -11.52 9.33
N ARG A 31 -3.74 -11.60 8.12
CA ARG A 31 -4.26 -12.82 7.52
C ARG A 31 -3.33 -13.40 6.47
N GLN A 32 -2.75 -12.53 5.66
CA GLN A 32 -1.87 -12.92 4.57
C GLN A 32 -0.79 -11.87 4.37
N CYS A 33 0.34 -12.26 3.81
CA CYS A 33 1.32 -11.37 3.23
C CYS A 33 1.14 -11.41 1.72
N LEU A 34 1.02 -10.25 1.09
CA LEU A 34 0.98 -10.11 -0.36
C LEU A 34 2.35 -9.66 -0.84
N ILE A 35 2.75 -10.11 -2.01
CA ILE A 35 4.02 -9.76 -2.63
C ILE A 35 3.77 -9.00 -3.91
N TRP A 36 4.36 -7.84 -4.04
CA TRP A 36 4.41 -7.14 -5.30
C TRP A 36 5.72 -7.45 -6.01
N VAL A 37 5.63 -8.00 -7.22
CA VAL A 37 6.79 -8.28 -8.08
C VAL A 37 7.01 -7.11 -9.02
N LYS A 38 8.21 -6.53 -8.98
CA LYS A 38 8.64 -5.45 -9.86
C LYS A 38 9.12 -6.01 -11.21
N ASN A 39 9.03 -5.20 -12.25
CA ASN A 39 9.46 -5.59 -13.61
C ASN A 39 10.99 -5.59 -13.81
N ALA A 40 11.75 -4.92 -12.94
CA ALA A 40 13.21 -4.86 -12.98
C ALA A 40 13.81 -5.17 -11.61
N ALA A 41 14.92 -5.89 -11.59
CA ALA A 41 15.72 -6.08 -10.40
C ALA A 41 16.60 -4.83 -10.15
N VAL A 42 16.84 -4.47 -8.89
CA VAL A 42 17.77 -3.39 -8.53
C VAL A 42 19.14 -4.00 -8.24
N LEU A 43 20.17 -3.37 -8.76
CA LEU A 43 21.55 -3.77 -8.58
C LEU A 43 22.04 -3.29 -7.21
N GLY A 44 22.10 -4.19 -6.24
CA GLY A 44 22.73 -3.96 -4.94
C GLY A 44 24.12 -4.58 -4.83
N ARG A 45 24.80 -4.38 -3.68
CA ARG A 45 26.10 -5.00 -3.37
C ARG A 45 26.00 -6.45 -2.91
N GLN A 46 24.81 -7.06 -3.03
CA GLN A 46 24.52 -8.41 -2.55
C GLN A 46 24.67 -9.44 -3.67
N ASP A 47 24.89 -10.72 -3.32
CA ASP A 47 25.13 -11.83 -4.25
C ASP A 47 23.88 -12.17 -5.09
N TYR A 48 22.68 -11.86 -4.60
CA TYR A 48 21.43 -12.07 -5.30
C TYR A 48 20.71 -10.74 -5.51
N HIS A 49 20.30 -10.49 -6.76
CA HIS A 49 19.50 -9.32 -7.10
C HIS A 49 18.02 -9.59 -6.81
N TRP A 50 17.43 -8.78 -5.96
CA TRP A 50 16.04 -8.91 -5.55
C TRP A 50 15.09 -8.63 -6.72
N LYS A 51 14.34 -9.63 -7.13
CA LYS A 51 13.27 -9.51 -8.12
C LYS A 51 11.89 -9.82 -7.53
N HIS A 52 11.87 -10.51 -6.40
CA HIS A 52 10.69 -10.82 -5.61
C HIS A 52 11.13 -11.04 -4.17
N GLU A 53 10.24 -10.89 -3.21
CA GLU A 53 10.49 -11.29 -1.84
C GLU A 53 9.64 -12.47 -1.42
N PRO A 54 10.24 -13.40 -0.66
CA PRO A 54 9.51 -14.54 -0.17
C PRO A 54 8.58 -14.17 0.99
N CYS A 55 7.45 -14.83 1.02
CA CYS A 55 6.57 -14.92 2.16
C CYS A 55 7.33 -15.50 3.36
N LEU A 56 7.35 -14.79 4.48
CA LEU A 56 7.81 -15.36 5.75
C LEU A 56 6.84 -16.45 6.18
N TYR A 57 7.20 -17.68 5.84
CA TYR A 57 6.70 -18.86 6.53
C TYR A 57 7.87 -19.55 7.20
N GLY A 58 7.89 -19.59 8.53
CA GLY A 58 8.75 -20.45 9.34
C GLY A 58 9.98 -19.82 9.97
N GLU A 59 10.05 -19.94 11.24
CA GLU A 59 11.08 -19.98 12.28
C GLU A 59 12.48 -19.37 12.04
N SER A 60 12.77 -18.41 12.92
CA SER A 60 14.00 -17.91 13.58
C SER A 60 15.33 -17.78 12.83
N GLU A 61 15.89 -16.59 13.05
CA GLU A 61 17.29 -16.15 13.14
C GLU A 61 18.05 -15.81 11.84
N ALA A 62 18.26 -14.52 11.62
CA ALA A 62 19.50 -13.75 11.44
C ALA A 62 19.25 -12.39 10.76
N GLU A 63 19.85 -11.34 11.33
CA GLU A 63 19.82 -9.97 10.80
C GLU A 63 20.75 -9.84 9.58
N GLU A 64 20.22 -9.37 8.46
CA GLU A 64 21.02 -8.73 7.38
C GLU A 64 20.21 -7.62 6.73
N GLU A 65 20.84 -6.47 6.48
CA GLU A 65 20.24 -5.31 5.83
C GLU A 65 19.82 -5.62 4.39
N ILE A 66 18.55 -5.48 4.10
CA ILE A 66 17.91 -5.87 2.84
C ILE A 66 17.52 -4.62 2.05
N GLY A 67 18.03 -4.52 0.83
CA GLY A 67 17.67 -3.45 -0.11
C GLY A 67 16.20 -3.48 -0.57
N ASP A 68 15.64 -2.30 -0.74
CA ASP A 68 14.21 -1.96 -0.90
C ASP A 68 13.63 -2.28 -2.28
N GLU A 69 13.46 -3.55 -2.64
CA GLU A 69 13.04 -3.89 -4.01
C GLU A 69 11.77 -4.69 -4.19
N THR A 70 11.33 -5.36 -3.18
CA THR A 70 9.99 -5.90 -3.08
C THR A 70 9.36 -5.35 -1.83
N GLN A 71 8.13 -4.92 -1.90
CA GLN A 71 7.43 -4.38 -0.76
C GLN A 71 6.34 -5.35 -0.34
N PRO A 72 6.53 -6.07 0.77
CA PRO A 72 5.46 -6.86 1.35
C PRO A 72 4.33 -5.94 1.79
N CYS A 73 3.10 -6.41 1.63
CA CYS A 73 1.90 -5.74 2.11
C CYS A 73 1.15 -6.69 3.03
N LEU A 74 0.90 -6.26 4.25
CA LEU A 74 0.07 -7.02 5.18
C LEU A 74 -1.40 -6.74 4.88
N TYR A 75 -2.18 -7.80 4.69
CA TYR A 75 -3.61 -7.74 4.51
C TYR A 75 -4.34 -8.39 5.68
N GLY A 76 -5.37 -7.73 6.19
CA GLY A 76 -6.16 -8.26 7.28
C GLY A 76 -7.41 -7.43 7.58
N TRP A 77 -8.13 -7.84 8.60
CA TRP A 77 -9.33 -7.16 9.13
C TRP A 77 -9.45 -7.44 10.61
N HIS A 78 -10.34 -6.70 11.29
CA HIS A 78 -10.57 -6.86 12.72
C HIS A 78 -11.07 -8.27 13.06
N GLU A 79 -10.54 -8.88 14.12
CA GLU A 79 -10.92 -10.23 14.54
C GLU A 79 -12.42 -10.32 14.87
N GLY A 80 -13.02 -11.44 14.52
CA GLY A 80 -14.45 -11.70 14.75
C GLY A 80 -15.40 -10.99 13.79
N ALA A 81 -14.92 -10.10 12.95
CA ALA A 81 -15.75 -9.39 11.99
C ALA A 81 -15.82 -10.07 10.63
N LYS A 82 -16.97 -9.98 9.96
CA LYS A 82 -17.06 -10.32 8.53
C LYS A 82 -16.41 -9.20 7.73
N HIS A 83 -15.58 -9.54 6.75
CA HIS A 83 -14.98 -8.58 5.83
C HIS A 83 -15.62 -8.68 4.45
N TYR A 84 -15.57 -7.58 3.71
CA TYR A 84 -15.98 -7.54 2.32
C TYR A 84 -14.79 -7.92 1.43
N PHE A 85 -15.02 -8.87 0.51
CA PHE A 85 -14.09 -9.23 -0.55
C PHE A 85 -14.86 -9.50 -1.83
N PHE A 86 -14.72 -8.61 -2.81
CA PHE A 86 -15.55 -8.59 -4.02
C PHE A 86 -15.12 -9.63 -5.05
N ARG A 87 -13.85 -10.01 -5.07
CA ARG A 87 -13.29 -10.90 -6.11
C ARG A 87 -13.65 -12.39 -5.88
N ASN A 88 -13.46 -13.18 -6.90
CA ASN A 88 -13.89 -14.59 -7.01
C ASN A 88 -12.97 -15.60 -6.32
N ARG A 89 -12.14 -15.21 -5.36
CA ARG A 89 -11.16 -16.04 -4.64
C ARG A 89 -10.11 -16.76 -5.52
N LYS A 90 -9.91 -16.28 -6.76
CA LYS A 90 -8.84 -16.75 -7.66
C LYS A 90 -7.58 -15.89 -7.58
N GLN A 91 -7.60 -14.86 -6.73
CA GLN A 91 -6.47 -13.97 -6.51
C GLN A 91 -5.36 -14.72 -5.78
N THR A 92 -4.11 -14.42 -6.17
CA THR A 92 -2.91 -14.95 -5.51
C THR A 92 -2.29 -13.89 -4.60
N THR A 93 -1.34 -14.31 -3.77
CA THR A 93 -0.58 -13.40 -2.91
C THR A 93 0.51 -12.63 -3.66
N ILE A 94 0.71 -12.93 -4.94
CA ILE A 94 1.67 -12.25 -5.81
C ILE A 94 0.92 -11.21 -6.64
N LEU A 95 1.36 -9.95 -6.57
CA LEU A 95 0.78 -8.81 -7.25
C LEU A 95 1.80 -8.27 -8.27
N GLU A 96 1.55 -8.50 -9.55
CA GLU A 96 2.43 -8.10 -10.65
C GLU A 96 1.90 -6.82 -11.31
N PHE A 97 2.38 -5.67 -10.83
CA PHE A 97 2.06 -4.36 -11.39
C PHE A 97 3.36 -3.64 -11.77
N PRO A 98 3.56 -3.26 -13.04
CA PRO A 98 4.77 -2.55 -13.46
C PRO A 98 4.94 -1.24 -12.69
N LYS A 99 6.14 -1.02 -12.15
CA LYS A 99 6.49 0.27 -11.55
C LYS A 99 6.59 1.34 -12.65
N PRO A 100 6.08 2.56 -12.45
CA PRO A 100 6.28 3.65 -13.38
C PRO A 100 7.77 3.89 -13.64
N THR A 101 8.18 3.91 -14.91
CA THR A 101 9.59 3.97 -15.32
C THR A 101 10.25 5.32 -15.07
N LYS A 102 9.47 6.39 -14.89
CA LYS A 102 9.95 7.73 -14.51
C LYS A 102 8.89 8.39 -13.63
N SER A 103 9.20 8.57 -12.36
CA SER A 103 8.47 9.46 -11.48
C SER A 103 9.40 10.61 -11.10
N LYS A 104 9.04 11.84 -11.49
CA LYS A 104 9.66 13.06 -10.98
C LYS A 104 9.08 13.44 -9.59
N GLU A 105 8.01 12.79 -9.21
CA GLU A 105 7.14 13.16 -8.09
C GLU A 105 7.55 12.48 -6.78
N HIS A 106 8.00 11.23 -6.85
CA HIS A 106 8.46 10.49 -5.66
C HIS A 106 9.30 9.27 -6.05
N PRO A 107 10.49 9.04 -5.47
CA PRO A 107 11.37 7.93 -5.84
C PRO A 107 10.78 6.54 -5.54
N THR A 108 9.91 6.42 -4.53
CA THR A 108 9.29 5.16 -4.10
C THR A 108 7.79 5.06 -4.45
N MET A 109 7.33 5.83 -5.45
CA MET A 109 5.91 5.84 -5.84
C MET A 109 5.44 4.45 -6.28
N LYS A 110 4.35 3.99 -5.67
CA LYS A 110 3.66 2.75 -6.07
C LYS A 110 2.72 3.00 -7.26
N PRO A 111 2.50 1.99 -8.12
CA PRO A 111 1.55 2.14 -9.23
C PRO A 111 0.12 2.39 -8.72
N VAL A 112 -0.58 3.34 -9.33
CA VAL A 112 -2.00 3.59 -9.03
C VAL A 112 -2.83 2.31 -9.22
N ARG A 113 -2.55 1.52 -10.27
CA ARG A 113 -3.24 0.26 -10.55
C ARG A 113 -3.14 -0.78 -9.44
N LEU A 114 -2.08 -0.75 -8.64
CA LEU A 114 -1.91 -1.64 -7.49
C LEU A 114 -2.90 -1.26 -6.37
N PHE A 115 -3.00 0.01 -6.04
CA PHE A 115 -3.94 0.52 -5.04
C PHE A 115 -5.40 0.39 -5.52
N ASP A 116 -5.64 0.69 -6.79
CA ASP A 116 -6.93 0.46 -7.45
C ASP A 116 -7.40 -0.99 -7.28
N TYR A 117 -6.53 -1.96 -7.59
CA TYR A 117 -6.84 -3.37 -7.42
C TYR A 117 -7.19 -3.74 -5.97
N GLN A 118 -6.40 -3.26 -5.00
CA GLN A 118 -6.62 -3.53 -3.57
C GLN A 118 -7.94 -2.90 -3.08
N MET A 119 -8.22 -1.67 -3.49
CA MET A 119 -9.48 -0.98 -3.15
C MET A 119 -10.69 -1.72 -3.73
N GLN A 120 -10.63 -2.13 -4.99
CA GLN A 120 -11.70 -2.91 -5.61
C GLN A 120 -11.94 -4.26 -4.91
N CYS A 121 -10.90 -4.90 -4.39
CA CYS A 121 -11.05 -6.14 -3.64
C CYS A 121 -11.78 -5.95 -2.31
N SER A 122 -11.53 -4.86 -1.59
CA SER A 122 -11.86 -4.72 -0.17
C SER A 122 -12.87 -3.63 0.15
N THR A 123 -13.27 -2.82 -0.83
CA THR A 123 -14.21 -1.70 -0.65
C THR A 123 -15.25 -1.65 -1.75
N ARG A 124 -16.35 -0.93 -1.50
CA ARG A 124 -17.39 -0.61 -2.48
C ARG A 124 -17.31 0.87 -2.89
N PRO A 125 -17.85 1.27 -4.04
CA PRO A 125 -18.06 2.68 -4.32
C PRO A 125 -18.78 3.38 -3.16
N GLY A 126 -18.31 4.58 -2.80
CA GLY A 126 -18.80 5.34 -1.64
C GLY A 126 -18.18 4.95 -0.29
N ASP A 127 -17.39 3.89 -0.21
CA ASP A 127 -16.67 3.56 1.04
C ASP A 127 -15.49 4.52 1.28
N ASN A 128 -15.12 4.65 2.55
CA ASN A 128 -13.99 5.45 3.00
C ASN A 128 -12.69 4.65 2.95
N VAL A 129 -11.62 5.27 2.47
CA VAL A 129 -10.25 4.76 2.47
C VAL A 129 -9.38 5.73 3.28
N LEU A 130 -8.58 5.21 4.19
CA LEU A 130 -7.65 5.98 5.01
C LEU A 130 -6.21 5.59 4.64
N ASP A 131 -5.39 6.57 4.32
CA ASP A 131 -3.94 6.43 4.13
C ASP A 131 -3.21 7.43 5.02
N LEU A 132 -2.48 6.94 6.02
CA LEU A 132 -1.77 7.77 7.00
C LEU A 132 -0.38 8.20 6.53
N PHE A 133 0.09 7.70 5.37
CA PHE A 133 1.41 7.96 4.80
C PHE A 133 1.29 8.13 3.29
N ALA A 134 0.57 9.18 2.87
CA ALA A 134 0.08 9.34 1.50
C ALA A 134 1.18 9.49 0.45
N GLY A 135 2.38 9.96 0.84
CA GLY A 135 3.50 10.18 -0.07
C GLY A 135 3.10 11.06 -1.24
N SER A 136 3.14 10.52 -2.46
CA SER A 136 2.71 11.25 -3.67
C SER A 136 1.20 11.16 -3.96
N GLY A 137 0.37 10.64 -3.05
CA GLY A 137 -1.09 10.60 -3.19
C GLY A 137 -1.63 9.48 -4.09
N THR A 138 -0.92 8.39 -4.22
CA THR A 138 -1.37 7.26 -5.05
C THR A 138 -2.75 6.73 -4.61
N ALA A 139 -3.00 6.66 -3.30
CA ALA A 139 -4.27 6.23 -2.73
C ALA A 139 -5.42 7.18 -3.10
N ILE A 140 -5.17 8.50 -3.12
CA ILE A 140 -6.17 9.50 -3.49
C ILE A 140 -6.60 9.31 -4.95
N ILE A 141 -5.64 9.20 -5.86
CA ILE A 141 -5.95 9.00 -7.29
C ILE A 141 -6.70 7.68 -7.52
N ALA A 142 -6.28 6.60 -6.84
CA ALA A 142 -6.97 5.32 -6.96
C ALA A 142 -8.40 5.38 -6.40
N ALA A 143 -8.62 6.08 -5.30
CA ALA A 143 -9.95 6.26 -4.71
C ALA A 143 -10.86 7.07 -5.62
N GLU A 144 -10.36 8.18 -6.17
CA GLU A 144 -11.09 9.01 -7.12
C GLU A 144 -11.55 8.22 -8.35
N GLN A 145 -10.65 7.44 -8.98
CA GLN A 145 -10.96 6.57 -10.11
C GLN A 145 -12.09 5.58 -9.84
N ASN A 146 -12.26 5.20 -8.60
CA ASN A 146 -13.20 4.15 -8.19
C ASN A 146 -14.43 4.66 -7.44
N GLY A 147 -14.58 5.98 -7.28
CA GLY A 147 -15.67 6.59 -6.53
C GLY A 147 -15.67 6.24 -5.04
N ARG A 148 -14.48 6.21 -4.43
CA ARG A 148 -14.27 6.08 -2.99
C ARG A 148 -13.87 7.42 -2.40
N HIS A 149 -14.07 7.60 -1.09
CA HIS A 149 -13.66 8.79 -0.37
C HIS A 149 -12.31 8.53 0.31
N ALA A 150 -11.25 9.20 -0.16
CA ALA A 150 -9.93 9.10 0.46
C ALA A 150 -9.75 10.14 1.57
N TYR A 151 -9.23 9.67 2.69
CA TYR A 151 -8.76 10.49 3.80
C TYR A 151 -7.28 10.20 3.97
N CYS A 152 -6.44 11.21 3.80
CA CYS A 152 -5.00 11.02 3.77
C CYS A 152 -4.29 11.96 4.72
N MET A 153 -3.15 11.48 5.24
CA MET A 153 -2.20 12.29 5.99
C MET A 153 -0.84 12.22 5.32
N GLU A 154 -0.15 13.35 5.28
CA GLU A 154 1.23 13.44 4.82
C GLU A 154 1.97 14.44 5.73
N PHE A 155 3.15 14.03 6.17
CA PHE A 155 3.95 14.83 7.09
C PHE A 155 4.76 15.91 6.37
N ASP A 156 5.24 15.61 5.17
CA ASP A 156 6.06 16.54 4.39
C ASP A 156 5.18 17.49 3.57
N PRO A 157 5.21 18.81 3.83
CA PRO A 157 4.43 19.79 3.07
C PRO A 157 4.69 19.79 1.57
N GLN A 158 5.92 19.43 1.15
CA GLN A 158 6.25 19.37 -0.28
C GLN A 158 5.47 18.26 -0.97
N TYR A 159 5.28 17.12 -0.31
CA TYR A 159 4.45 16.05 -0.84
C TYR A 159 2.96 16.38 -0.78
N VAL A 160 2.51 17.18 0.18
CA VAL A 160 1.12 17.68 0.20
C VAL A 160 0.85 18.50 -1.07
N ASP A 161 1.75 19.38 -1.47
CA ASP A 161 1.62 20.16 -2.71
C ASP A 161 1.59 19.23 -3.94
N VAL A 162 2.44 18.20 -3.97
CA VAL A 162 2.42 17.18 -5.05
C VAL A 162 1.08 16.44 -5.10
N ILE A 163 0.51 16.08 -3.96
CA ILE A 163 -0.79 15.41 -3.88
C ILE A 163 -1.88 16.29 -4.48
N ILE A 164 -1.91 17.57 -4.08
CA ILE A 164 -2.90 18.54 -4.54
C ILE A 164 -2.78 18.71 -6.05
N ASP A 165 -1.58 19.00 -6.56
CA ASP A 165 -1.34 19.19 -7.98
C ASP A 165 -1.77 17.96 -8.80
N ARG A 166 -1.43 16.76 -8.35
CA ARG A 166 -1.82 15.51 -9.03
C ARG A 166 -3.33 15.31 -9.05
N TRP A 167 -4.00 15.56 -7.94
CA TRP A 167 -5.45 15.42 -7.87
C TRP A 167 -6.15 16.45 -8.75
N GLU A 168 -5.72 17.71 -8.72
CA GLU A 168 -6.25 18.77 -9.59
C GLU A 168 -6.05 18.46 -11.09
N GLN A 169 -4.87 17.96 -11.44
CA GLN A 169 -4.59 17.54 -12.83
C GLN A 169 -5.44 16.35 -13.26
N PHE A 170 -5.70 15.44 -12.35
CA PHE A 170 -6.47 14.23 -12.64
C PHE A 170 -7.97 14.52 -12.77
N THR A 171 -8.54 15.32 -11.86
CA THR A 171 -9.98 15.61 -11.81
C THR A 171 -10.39 16.81 -12.68
N GLY A 172 -9.48 17.76 -12.89
CA GLY A 172 -9.78 19.06 -13.46
C GLY A 172 -10.43 20.03 -12.47
N GLU A 173 -10.63 19.62 -11.22
CA GLU A 173 -11.18 20.43 -10.14
C GLU A 173 -10.09 21.18 -9.37
N LYS A 174 -10.47 22.12 -8.51
CA LYS A 174 -9.56 22.85 -7.64
C LYS A 174 -9.73 22.42 -6.19
N ALA A 175 -8.60 22.10 -5.56
CA ALA A 175 -8.59 21.82 -4.13
C ALA A 175 -8.91 23.09 -3.33
N VAL A 176 -9.64 22.93 -2.25
CA VAL A 176 -10.04 24.02 -1.36
C VAL A 176 -9.41 23.81 0.01
N ARG A 177 -8.66 24.81 0.46
CA ARG A 177 -8.15 24.82 1.81
C ARG A 177 -9.26 25.18 2.78
N LEU A 178 -9.50 24.30 3.74
CA LEU A 178 -10.39 24.59 4.85
C LEU A 178 -9.56 25.20 5.99
N ASP A 179 -9.86 26.44 6.33
CA ASP A 179 -9.27 27.06 7.52
C ASP A 179 -9.88 26.36 8.74
N GLY A 180 -9.00 25.77 9.57
CA GLY A 180 -9.37 25.08 10.80
C GLY A 180 -9.64 26.05 11.96
#